data_da50b8fab793ba53396825b1dd35039b
#
_entry.id   da50b8fab793ba53396825b1dd35039b
#
_cell.length_a   1.000
_cell.length_b   1.000
_cell.length_c   1.000
_cell.angle_alpha   90.00
_cell.angle_beta   90.00
_cell.angle_gamma   90.00
#
_symmetry.space_group_name_H-M   'P 1'
#
loop_
_entity.id
_entity.type
_entity.pdbx_description
1 polymer ?
#
loop_
_entity_poly.entity_id
_entity_poly.type
_entity_poly.pdbx_seq_one_letter_code
_entity_poly.pdbx_strand_id
1 'polypeptide(L)'
;STRMVIMPVTTVQEFRHQSLTVLEKYTQQDPSERKPLLLVLDSLGMLSTTKEITDTAEGKETKDMTRAQLVKAVFRVLTLKLSKAKLPLIITNHTYDVIGSMFPQKEMGGGSGLKYAASSIIYLSRRKEKDGTEIIGNIIHCKNYKSRLTKENKVVDVRLTYDKGLDRYYGLLDLALKHDIFKQVSTRIVLPDGTKTFGKTINNDPKKYFTKEILKKLDEVSSKEFKYGDGFEADTTTPQDD
;
A
#
# COMPACT_ATOMS: atom_id res chain seq x y z
N SER A 1 -21.67 -8.68 -9.27
CA SER A 1 -21.43 -7.24 -9.16
C SER A 1 -21.01 -6.69 -10.51
N THR A 2 -21.72 -5.71 -11.03
CA THR A 2 -21.43 -5.05 -12.31
C THR A 2 -20.20 -4.13 -12.27
N ARG A 3 -19.51 -4.06 -11.12
CA ARG A 3 -18.38 -3.16 -10.88
C ARG A 3 -17.01 -3.85 -10.88
N MET A 4 -16.96 -5.16 -10.98
CA MET A 4 -15.72 -5.92 -10.95
C MET A 4 -15.65 -6.84 -12.17
N VAL A 5 -14.52 -6.77 -12.88
CA VAL A 5 -14.19 -7.66 -14.00
C VAL A 5 -12.97 -8.47 -13.61
N ILE A 6 -13.06 -9.78 -13.69
CA ILE A 6 -11.94 -10.71 -13.43
C ILE A 6 -11.43 -11.18 -14.78
N MET A 7 -10.12 -11.00 -15.00
CA MET A 7 -9.43 -11.44 -16.21
C MET A 7 -8.35 -12.45 -15.80
N PRO A 8 -8.57 -13.74 -16.04
CA PRO A 8 -7.56 -14.75 -15.75
C PRO A 8 -6.31 -14.52 -16.62
N VAL A 9 -5.15 -14.53 -15.98
CA VAL A 9 -3.83 -14.44 -16.63
C VAL A 9 -2.89 -15.43 -15.99
N THR A 10 -2.10 -16.13 -16.79
CA THR A 10 -1.13 -17.13 -16.35
C THR A 10 0.30 -16.70 -16.64
N THR A 11 0.50 -15.81 -17.60
CA THR A 11 1.82 -15.34 -18.01
C THR A 11 1.96 -13.83 -17.91
N VAL A 12 3.19 -13.38 -17.76
CA VAL A 12 3.57 -11.95 -17.81
C VAL A 12 3.19 -11.34 -19.17
N GLN A 13 3.27 -12.13 -20.25
CA GLN A 13 2.91 -11.70 -21.59
C GLN A 13 1.40 -11.47 -21.73
N GLU A 14 0.57 -12.38 -21.22
CA GLU A 14 -0.89 -12.22 -21.18
C GLU A 14 -1.30 -11.01 -20.34
N PHE A 15 -0.73 -10.87 -19.14
CA PHE A 15 -0.98 -9.69 -18.31
C PHE A 15 -0.65 -8.39 -19.05
N ARG A 16 0.51 -8.33 -19.71
CA ARG A 16 0.88 -7.17 -20.54
C ARG A 16 -0.18 -6.88 -21.61
N HIS A 17 -0.54 -7.90 -22.39
CA HIS A 17 -1.49 -7.75 -23.50
C HIS A 17 -2.85 -7.25 -23.01
N GLN A 18 -3.43 -7.90 -22.02
CA GLN A 18 -4.74 -7.56 -21.48
C GLN A 18 -4.74 -6.16 -20.85
N SER A 19 -3.71 -5.83 -20.05
CA SER A 19 -3.60 -4.50 -19.45
C SER A 19 -3.50 -3.39 -20.48
N LEU A 20 -2.71 -3.58 -21.54
CA LEU A 20 -2.58 -2.60 -22.62
C LEU A 20 -3.88 -2.44 -23.40
N THR A 21 -4.58 -3.54 -23.69
CA THR A 21 -5.90 -3.51 -24.35
C THR A 21 -6.94 -2.73 -23.53
N VAL A 22 -6.99 -2.96 -22.21
CA VAL A 22 -7.88 -2.20 -21.31
C VAL A 22 -7.54 -0.72 -21.33
N LEU A 23 -6.25 -0.37 -21.23
CA LEU A 23 -5.80 1.02 -21.23
C LEU A 23 -6.10 1.73 -22.55
N GLU A 24 -5.90 1.06 -23.67
CA GLU A 24 -6.22 1.61 -25.00
C GLU A 24 -7.72 1.89 -25.15
N LYS A 25 -8.56 0.92 -24.84
CA LYS A 25 -10.02 1.10 -24.86
C LYS A 25 -10.49 2.20 -23.91
N TYR A 26 -9.91 2.29 -22.72
CA TYR A 26 -10.22 3.33 -21.76
C TYR A 26 -9.84 4.73 -22.26
N THR A 27 -8.67 4.86 -22.87
CA THR A 27 -8.18 6.16 -23.37
C THR A 27 -8.89 6.62 -24.63
N GLN A 28 -9.50 5.70 -25.42
CA GLN A 28 -10.30 6.03 -26.59
C GLN A 28 -11.69 6.56 -26.25
N GLN A 29 -12.19 6.33 -25.01
CA GLN A 29 -13.46 6.90 -24.57
C GLN A 29 -13.34 8.42 -24.41
N ASP A 30 -14.46 9.13 -24.57
CA ASP A 30 -14.53 10.55 -24.24
C ASP A 30 -14.16 10.78 -22.77
N PRO A 31 -13.29 11.75 -22.46
CA PRO A 31 -12.89 12.03 -21.07
C PRO A 31 -14.07 12.27 -20.12
N SER A 32 -15.17 12.84 -20.59
CA SER A 32 -16.38 13.10 -19.80
C SER A 32 -17.17 11.84 -19.45
N GLU A 33 -17.01 10.77 -20.22
CA GLU A 33 -17.70 9.49 -20.03
C GLU A 33 -16.85 8.46 -19.25
N ARG A 34 -15.58 8.75 -19.03
CA ARG A 34 -14.66 7.83 -18.35
C ARG A 34 -15.05 7.63 -16.89
N LYS A 35 -15.39 6.41 -16.53
CA LYS A 35 -15.63 6.03 -15.12
C LYS A 35 -14.28 5.76 -14.41
N PRO A 36 -14.18 6.05 -13.10
CA PRO A 36 -13.01 5.67 -12.33
C PRO A 36 -12.72 4.17 -12.46
N LEU A 37 -11.48 3.83 -12.78
CA LEU A 37 -11.02 2.44 -12.95
C LEU A 37 -9.77 2.22 -12.10
N LEU A 38 -9.69 1.08 -11.41
CA LEU A 38 -8.54 0.58 -10.68
C LEU A 38 -8.15 -0.77 -11.28
N LEU A 39 -6.90 -0.93 -11.65
CA LEU A 39 -6.34 -2.22 -12.05
C LEU A 39 -5.69 -2.88 -10.82
N VAL A 40 -5.90 -4.18 -10.66
CA VAL A 40 -5.29 -4.98 -9.59
C VAL A 40 -4.69 -6.25 -10.21
N LEU A 41 -3.44 -6.53 -9.89
CA LEU A 41 -2.78 -7.79 -10.22
C LEU A 41 -2.49 -8.57 -8.94
N ASP A 42 -3.14 -9.71 -8.78
CA ASP A 42 -2.91 -10.63 -7.64
C ASP A 42 -2.58 -12.03 -8.16
N SER A 43 -1.33 -12.44 -8.12
CA SER A 43 -0.11 -11.75 -7.77
C SER A 43 0.92 -11.87 -8.90
N LEU A 44 1.83 -10.90 -9.02
CA LEU A 44 2.92 -10.94 -10.01
C LEU A 44 3.85 -12.14 -9.81
N GLY A 45 4.09 -12.55 -8.56
CA GLY A 45 4.95 -13.70 -8.24
C GLY A 45 4.48 -15.02 -8.82
N MET A 46 3.19 -15.17 -9.07
CA MET A 46 2.58 -16.40 -9.60
C MET A 46 2.53 -16.45 -11.14
N LEU A 47 2.80 -15.36 -11.83
CA LEU A 47 2.83 -15.36 -13.28
C LEU A 47 4.10 -16.04 -13.79
N SER A 48 3.95 -16.98 -14.70
CA SER A 48 5.04 -17.60 -15.46
C SER A 48 5.41 -16.75 -16.68
N THR A 49 6.47 -17.14 -17.39
CA THR A 49 6.68 -16.67 -18.76
C THR A 49 6.17 -17.73 -19.75
N THR A 50 5.89 -17.33 -20.97
CA THR A 50 5.54 -18.29 -22.04
C THR A 50 6.63 -19.36 -22.20
N LYS A 51 7.90 -18.96 -22.05
CA LYS A 51 9.04 -19.88 -22.10
C LYS A 51 9.01 -20.90 -20.96
N GLU A 52 8.77 -20.46 -19.71
CA GLU A 52 8.64 -21.36 -18.55
C GLU A 52 7.54 -22.42 -18.77
N ILE A 53 6.39 -21.99 -19.32
CA ILE A 53 5.29 -22.93 -19.63
C ILE A 53 5.71 -23.95 -20.68
N THR A 54 6.35 -23.50 -21.78
CA THR A 54 6.80 -24.39 -22.87
C THR A 54 7.87 -25.36 -22.37
N ASP A 55 8.90 -24.84 -21.67
CA ASP A 55 9.99 -25.68 -21.15
C ASP A 55 9.45 -26.74 -20.17
N THR A 56 8.49 -26.36 -19.31
CA THR A 56 7.85 -27.30 -18.37
C THR A 56 7.06 -28.39 -19.13
N ALA A 57 6.30 -28.03 -20.17
CA ALA A 57 5.56 -28.98 -20.98
C ALA A 57 6.46 -29.97 -21.73
N GLU A 58 7.67 -29.55 -22.09
CA GLU A 58 8.70 -30.37 -22.73
C GLU A 58 9.58 -31.13 -21.71
N GLY A 59 9.30 -31.03 -20.40
CA GLY A 59 10.08 -31.68 -19.33
C GLY A 59 11.48 -31.11 -19.12
N LYS A 60 11.73 -29.86 -19.53
CA LYS A 60 13.00 -29.18 -19.33
C LYS A 60 13.04 -28.51 -17.95
N GLU A 61 14.11 -28.71 -17.18
CA GLU A 61 14.33 -28.12 -15.86
C GLU A 61 15.10 -26.77 -15.92
N THR A 62 14.91 -26.00 -16.99
CA THR A 62 15.65 -24.73 -17.17
C THR A 62 14.92 -23.56 -16.52
N LYS A 63 15.65 -22.78 -15.69
CA LYS A 63 15.15 -21.49 -15.18
C LYS A 63 15.18 -20.45 -16.30
N ASP A 64 14.05 -19.74 -16.46
CA ASP A 64 14.02 -18.61 -17.40
C ASP A 64 14.76 -17.39 -16.80
N MET A 65 16.03 -17.24 -17.18
CA MET A 65 16.88 -16.11 -16.77
C MET A 65 16.40 -14.78 -17.38
N THR A 66 15.50 -14.81 -18.36
CA THR A 66 15.00 -13.60 -19.04
C THR A 66 13.76 -13.00 -18.36
N ARG A 67 13.13 -13.73 -17.41
CA ARG A 67 11.91 -13.29 -16.72
C ARG A 67 12.04 -11.90 -16.11
N ALA A 68 13.14 -11.60 -15.42
CA ALA A 68 13.37 -10.29 -14.80
C ALA A 68 13.45 -9.17 -15.85
N GLN A 69 14.07 -9.44 -17.00
CA GLN A 69 14.17 -8.49 -18.13
C GLN A 69 12.79 -8.25 -18.75
N LEU A 70 11.99 -9.31 -18.93
CA LEU A 70 10.63 -9.23 -19.44
C LEU A 70 9.75 -8.39 -18.52
N VAL A 71 9.75 -8.66 -17.22
CA VAL A 71 9.02 -7.89 -16.22
C VAL A 71 9.43 -6.42 -16.27
N LYS A 72 10.73 -6.12 -16.32
CA LYS A 72 11.25 -4.75 -16.47
C LYS A 72 10.72 -4.06 -17.73
N ALA A 73 10.72 -4.75 -18.86
CA ALA A 73 10.23 -4.22 -20.14
C ALA A 73 8.72 -3.94 -20.09
N VAL A 74 7.94 -4.86 -19.54
CA VAL A 74 6.47 -4.71 -19.38
C VAL A 74 6.15 -3.48 -18.54
N PHE A 75 6.73 -3.34 -17.35
CA PHE A 75 6.41 -2.23 -16.46
C PHE A 75 6.94 -0.87 -16.96
N ARG A 76 8.03 -0.85 -17.72
CA ARG A 76 8.49 0.38 -18.38
C ARG A 76 7.43 0.95 -19.35
N VAL A 77 6.77 0.10 -20.14
CA VAL A 77 5.72 0.53 -21.06
C VAL A 77 4.42 0.82 -20.30
N LEU A 78 4.02 -0.10 -19.40
CA LEU A 78 2.74 -0.01 -18.70
C LEU A 78 2.65 1.23 -17.82
N THR A 79 3.73 1.58 -17.10
CA THR A 79 3.77 2.78 -16.24
C THR A 79 3.50 4.07 -17.02
N LEU A 80 4.07 4.20 -18.22
CA LEU A 80 3.83 5.37 -19.07
C LEU A 80 2.37 5.45 -19.56
N LYS A 81 1.79 4.31 -19.93
CA LYS A 81 0.38 4.24 -20.37
C LYS A 81 -0.58 4.52 -19.22
N LEU A 82 -0.32 3.95 -18.03
CA LEU A 82 -1.09 4.21 -16.80
C LEU A 82 -1.06 5.70 -16.42
N SER A 83 0.12 6.31 -16.48
CA SER A 83 0.30 7.74 -16.17
C SER A 83 -0.52 8.61 -17.10
N LYS A 84 -0.47 8.36 -18.43
CA LYS A 84 -1.29 9.08 -19.43
C LYS A 84 -2.78 8.90 -19.20
N ALA A 85 -3.20 7.69 -18.84
CA ALA A 85 -4.60 7.38 -18.55
C ALA A 85 -5.05 7.86 -17.16
N LYS A 86 -4.14 8.31 -16.30
CA LYS A 86 -4.37 8.66 -14.88
C LYS A 86 -5.03 7.53 -14.10
N LEU A 87 -4.64 6.28 -14.41
CA LEU A 87 -5.17 5.08 -13.76
C LEU A 87 -4.17 4.48 -12.76
N PRO A 88 -4.63 4.15 -11.55
CA PRO A 88 -3.82 3.43 -10.58
C PRO A 88 -3.75 1.93 -10.91
N LEU A 89 -2.60 1.32 -10.59
CA LEU A 89 -2.39 -0.11 -10.61
C LEU A 89 -1.85 -0.57 -9.25
N ILE A 90 -2.52 -1.53 -8.63
CA ILE A 90 -2.07 -2.21 -7.42
C ILE A 90 -1.55 -3.59 -7.81
N ILE A 91 -0.39 -3.96 -7.27
CA ILE A 91 0.23 -5.26 -7.51
C ILE A 91 0.55 -5.89 -6.17
N THR A 92 0.08 -7.12 -5.94
CA THR A 92 0.61 -7.94 -4.86
C THR A 92 1.81 -8.75 -5.38
N ASN A 93 2.81 -8.96 -4.51
CA ASN A 93 4.00 -9.70 -4.86
C ASN A 93 4.57 -10.42 -3.63
N HIS A 94 5.44 -11.39 -3.87
CA HIS A 94 6.13 -12.12 -2.81
C HIS A 94 7.52 -11.55 -2.53
N THR A 95 7.97 -11.70 -1.29
CA THR A 95 9.34 -11.43 -0.89
C THR A 95 10.07 -12.74 -0.61
N TYR A 96 11.35 -12.77 -0.94
CA TYR A 96 12.25 -13.90 -0.72
C TYR A 96 13.38 -13.46 0.18
N ASP A 97 13.88 -14.39 1.00
CA ASP A 97 15.06 -14.13 1.83
C ASP A 97 16.32 -14.13 0.95
N VAL A 98 17.19 -13.14 1.16
CA VAL A 98 18.47 -13.03 0.43
C VAL A 98 19.46 -14.02 1.04
N ILE A 99 19.82 -15.04 0.27
CA ILE A 99 20.78 -16.07 0.67
C ILE A 99 22.17 -15.44 0.74
N GLY A 100 22.92 -15.71 1.82
CA GLY A 100 24.29 -15.23 1.99
C GLY A 100 24.43 -13.80 2.56
N SER A 101 23.34 -13.15 2.91
CA SER A 101 23.40 -11.89 3.66
C SER A 101 23.72 -12.12 5.14
N MET A 102 24.64 -11.34 5.70
CA MET A 102 24.95 -11.38 7.15
C MET A 102 23.74 -10.97 8.02
N PHE A 103 22.80 -10.22 7.47
CA PHE A 103 21.57 -9.81 8.15
C PHE A 103 20.35 -10.28 7.36
N PRO A 104 19.25 -10.68 8.03
CA PRO A 104 18.03 -11.07 7.37
C PRO A 104 17.52 -9.94 6.47
N GLN A 105 17.61 -10.12 5.16
CA GLN A 105 17.10 -9.19 4.16
C GLN A 105 16.06 -9.89 3.30
N LYS A 106 14.98 -9.17 3.02
CA LYS A 106 13.94 -9.63 2.10
C LYS A 106 13.99 -8.82 0.82
N GLU A 107 13.93 -9.52 -0.30
CA GLU A 107 13.86 -8.91 -1.62
C GLU A 107 12.58 -9.33 -2.34
N MET A 108 11.97 -8.39 -3.08
CA MET A 108 10.77 -8.70 -3.84
C MET A 108 11.14 -9.34 -5.18
N GLY A 109 10.31 -10.30 -5.62
CA GLY A 109 10.40 -10.89 -6.95
C GLY A 109 10.19 -9.86 -8.07
N GLY A 110 10.70 -10.16 -9.27
CA GLY A 110 10.57 -9.30 -10.45
C GLY A 110 11.72 -8.33 -10.70
N GLY A 111 12.75 -8.36 -9.84
CA GLY A 111 14.00 -7.63 -10.04
C GLY A 111 13.91 -6.12 -9.81
N SER A 112 15.03 -5.42 -10.05
CA SER A 112 15.17 -3.98 -9.82
C SER A 112 14.23 -3.11 -10.66
N GLY A 113 13.86 -3.58 -11.86
CA GLY A 113 12.98 -2.83 -12.77
C GLY A 113 11.62 -2.50 -12.17
N LEU A 114 11.04 -3.42 -11.40
CA LEU A 114 9.77 -3.20 -10.70
C LEU A 114 9.92 -2.17 -9.57
N LYS A 115 11.04 -2.22 -8.83
CA LYS A 115 11.35 -1.22 -7.79
C LYS A 115 11.40 0.20 -8.36
N TYR A 116 11.96 0.38 -9.55
CA TYR A 116 12.02 1.70 -10.20
C TYR A 116 10.65 2.14 -10.75
N ALA A 117 9.86 1.22 -11.29
CA ALA A 117 8.56 1.53 -11.87
C ALA A 117 7.52 1.95 -10.81
N ALA A 118 7.51 1.29 -9.66
CA ALA A 118 6.54 1.53 -8.61
C ALA A 118 6.65 2.94 -8.00
N SER A 119 5.53 3.61 -7.79
CA SER A 119 5.45 4.88 -7.06
C SER A 119 5.58 4.68 -5.56
N SER A 120 5.00 3.61 -5.04
CA SER A 120 5.10 3.21 -3.63
C SER A 120 5.26 1.70 -3.52
N ILE A 121 6.07 1.27 -2.55
CA ILE A 121 6.28 -0.14 -2.20
C ILE A 121 6.11 -0.27 -0.70
N ILE A 122 5.17 -1.12 -0.30
CA ILE A 122 4.88 -1.38 1.11
C ILE A 122 5.19 -2.84 1.38
N TYR A 123 6.11 -3.11 2.31
CA TYR A 123 6.38 -4.45 2.80
C TYR A 123 5.44 -4.78 3.95
N LEU A 124 4.77 -5.91 3.83
CA LEU A 124 3.83 -6.41 4.81
C LEU A 124 4.44 -7.60 5.55
N SER A 125 4.47 -7.52 6.86
CA SER A 125 4.72 -8.67 7.72
C SER A 125 3.57 -8.83 8.71
N ARG A 126 3.36 -10.02 9.23
CA ARG A 126 2.22 -10.29 10.11
C ARG A 126 2.66 -10.97 11.39
N ARG A 127 2.01 -10.63 12.49
CA ARG A 127 2.03 -11.39 13.74
C ARG A 127 0.61 -11.81 14.12
N LYS A 128 0.47 -13.01 14.64
CA LYS A 128 -0.83 -13.52 15.11
C LYS A 128 -1.27 -12.71 16.33
N GLU A 129 -2.53 -12.31 16.35
CA GLU A 129 -3.18 -11.76 17.52
C GLU A 129 -3.96 -12.86 18.25
N LYS A 130 -3.80 -12.93 19.56
CA LYS A 130 -4.42 -13.97 20.40
C LYS A 130 -5.29 -13.33 21.47
N ASP A 131 -6.39 -14.00 21.78
CA ASP A 131 -7.17 -13.79 23.00
C ASP A 131 -7.08 -15.09 23.82
N GLY A 132 -6.33 -15.05 24.93
CA GLY A 132 -5.91 -16.25 25.64
C GLY A 132 -5.09 -17.18 24.75
N THR A 133 -5.61 -18.38 24.49
CA THR A 133 -5.00 -19.38 23.59
C THR A 133 -5.48 -19.31 22.16
N GLU A 134 -6.60 -18.65 21.91
CA GLU A 134 -7.25 -18.56 20.59
C GLU A 134 -6.61 -17.49 19.72
N ILE A 135 -6.45 -17.80 18.43
CA ILE A 135 -6.00 -16.81 17.43
C ILE A 135 -7.22 -16.12 16.86
N ILE A 136 -7.37 -14.83 17.17
CA ILE A 136 -8.52 -14.03 16.78
C ILE A 136 -8.28 -13.16 15.53
N GLY A 137 -7.02 -13.08 15.08
CA GLY A 137 -6.67 -12.28 13.93
C GLY A 137 -5.17 -12.10 13.73
N ASN A 138 -4.83 -11.05 13.01
CA ASN A 138 -3.44 -10.67 12.74
C ASN A 138 -3.25 -9.16 12.90
N ILE A 139 -2.09 -8.77 13.42
CA ILE A 139 -1.56 -7.43 13.27
C ILE A 139 -0.61 -7.45 12.07
N ILE A 140 -0.89 -6.62 11.09
CA ILE A 140 -0.11 -6.49 9.87
C ILE A 140 0.78 -5.26 10.00
N HIS A 141 2.08 -5.48 9.98
CA HIS A 141 3.10 -4.46 10.06
C HIS A 141 3.44 -3.97 8.65
N CYS A 142 3.01 -2.75 8.32
CA CYS A 142 3.13 -2.15 7.00
C CYS A 142 4.32 -1.19 7.00
N LYS A 143 5.46 -1.59 6.41
CA LYS A 143 6.64 -0.74 6.25
C LYS A 143 6.64 -0.09 4.87
N ASN A 144 6.64 1.24 4.82
CA ASN A 144 6.86 1.99 3.60
C ASN A 144 8.32 1.87 3.16
N TYR A 145 8.60 0.93 2.26
CA TYR A 145 9.96 0.67 1.77
C TYR A 145 10.43 1.72 0.76
N LYS A 146 9.52 2.17 -0.11
CA LYS A 146 9.74 3.20 -1.11
C LYS A 146 8.48 4.03 -1.28
N SER A 147 8.63 5.33 -1.41
CA SER A 147 7.54 6.21 -1.83
C SER A 147 8.06 7.46 -2.52
N ARG A 148 7.34 7.89 -3.58
CA ARG A 148 7.56 9.20 -4.22
C ARG A 148 6.72 10.31 -3.56
N LEU A 149 5.77 9.95 -2.71
CA LEU A 149 4.74 10.87 -2.17
C LEU A 149 4.89 11.09 -0.66
N THR A 150 5.48 10.13 0.04
CA THR A 150 5.53 10.12 1.51
C THR A 150 6.92 9.71 1.99
N LYS A 151 7.25 10.06 3.23
CA LYS A 151 8.53 9.71 3.87
C LYS A 151 8.71 8.21 3.93
N GLU A 152 9.82 7.71 3.43
CA GLU A 152 10.20 6.30 3.46
C GLU A 152 10.53 5.82 4.87
N ASN A 153 10.59 4.50 5.06
CA ASN A 153 10.88 3.81 6.32
C ASN A 153 9.88 4.06 7.47
N LYS A 154 8.76 4.73 7.19
CA LYS A 154 7.66 4.81 8.14
C LYS A 154 6.93 3.47 8.23
N VAL A 155 6.44 3.18 9.41
CA VAL A 155 5.72 1.94 9.70
C VAL A 155 4.37 2.26 10.30
N VAL A 156 3.36 1.52 9.86
CA VAL A 156 1.99 1.57 10.40
C VAL A 156 1.50 0.15 10.62
N ASP A 157 0.98 -0.12 11.80
CA ASP A 157 0.34 -1.38 12.10
C ASP A 157 -1.15 -1.33 11.79
N VAL A 158 -1.65 -2.39 11.18
CA VAL A 158 -3.06 -2.55 10.83
C VAL A 158 -3.59 -3.83 11.46
N ARG A 159 -4.75 -3.76 12.10
CA ARG A 159 -5.40 -4.91 12.73
C ARG A 159 -6.43 -5.53 11.81
N LEU A 160 -6.33 -6.84 11.60
CA LEU A 160 -7.28 -7.64 10.83
C LEU A 160 -7.79 -8.79 11.70
N THR A 161 -9.04 -8.70 12.15
CA THR A 161 -9.67 -9.77 12.94
C THR A 161 -10.49 -10.68 12.04
N TYR A 162 -10.63 -11.96 12.44
CA TYR A 162 -11.38 -12.92 11.63
C TYR A 162 -12.87 -12.60 11.59
N ASP A 163 -13.44 -12.11 12.69
CA ASP A 163 -14.87 -11.81 12.79
C ASP A 163 -15.29 -10.47 12.15
N LYS A 164 -14.45 -9.42 12.34
CA LYS A 164 -14.82 -8.05 11.98
C LYS A 164 -14.04 -7.50 10.77
N GLY A 165 -13.04 -8.26 10.28
CA GLY A 165 -12.19 -7.80 9.21
C GLY A 165 -11.25 -6.68 9.66
N LEU A 166 -11.01 -5.70 8.77
CA LEU A 166 -10.09 -4.59 8.99
C LEU A 166 -10.63 -3.62 10.04
N ASP A 167 -9.85 -3.42 11.12
CA ASP A 167 -10.15 -2.44 12.15
C ASP A 167 -9.71 -1.04 11.71
N ARG A 168 -10.68 -0.18 11.45
CA ARG A 168 -10.43 1.18 10.96
C ARG A 168 -9.93 2.15 12.03
N TYR A 169 -10.03 1.77 13.29
CA TYR A 169 -9.68 2.63 14.42
C TYR A 169 -8.41 2.21 15.13
N TYR A 170 -7.82 1.07 14.72
CA TYR A 170 -6.59 0.58 15.32
C TYR A 170 -5.45 1.59 15.15
N GLY A 171 -4.77 1.90 16.26
CA GLY A 171 -3.67 2.86 16.29
C GLY A 171 -4.07 4.34 16.35
N LEU A 172 -5.35 4.68 16.16
CA LEU A 172 -5.80 6.09 16.19
C LEU A 172 -5.66 6.70 17.58
N LEU A 173 -5.81 5.90 18.66
CA LEU A 173 -5.61 6.37 20.01
C LEU A 173 -4.17 6.79 20.26
N ASP A 174 -3.22 5.96 19.84
CA ASP A 174 -1.79 6.23 19.99
C ASP A 174 -1.39 7.47 19.17
N LEU A 175 -1.95 7.61 17.97
CA LEU A 175 -1.75 8.78 17.13
C LEU A 175 -2.32 10.05 17.76
N ALA A 176 -3.52 9.97 18.34
CA ALA A 176 -4.16 11.09 19.03
C ALA A 176 -3.39 11.56 20.26
N LEU A 177 -2.82 10.62 21.01
CA LEU A 177 -1.96 10.90 22.16
C LEU A 177 -0.61 11.50 21.73
N LYS A 178 -0.01 10.96 20.68
CA LYS A 178 1.27 11.42 20.13
C LYS A 178 1.23 12.90 19.69
N HIS A 179 0.08 13.34 19.19
CA HIS A 179 -0.12 14.70 18.67
C HIS A 179 -0.95 15.58 19.59
N ASP A 180 -1.06 15.25 20.88
CA ASP A 180 -1.79 16.03 21.90
C ASP A 180 -3.27 16.33 21.56
N ILE A 181 -3.87 15.61 20.61
CA ILE A 181 -5.30 15.68 20.32
C ILE A 181 -6.09 15.13 21.52
N PHE A 182 -5.61 13.99 22.05
CA PHE A 182 -6.00 13.48 23.36
C PHE A 182 -4.79 13.60 24.30
N LYS A 183 -5.03 13.81 25.59
CA LYS A 183 -3.97 13.92 26.59
C LYS A 183 -4.03 12.80 27.59
N GLN A 184 -2.91 12.15 27.86
CA GLN A 184 -2.83 11.17 28.92
C GLN A 184 -2.49 11.84 30.25
N VAL A 185 -3.35 11.62 31.25
CA VAL A 185 -3.13 12.11 32.62
C VAL A 185 -3.23 10.89 33.55
N SER A 186 -2.09 10.42 34.04
CA SER A 186 -1.98 9.16 34.76
C SER A 186 -2.54 7.98 33.94
N THR A 187 -3.51 7.24 34.46
CA THR A 187 -4.17 6.12 33.78
C THR A 187 -5.37 6.54 32.92
N ARG A 188 -5.74 7.82 32.92
CA ARG A 188 -6.90 8.32 32.20
C ARG A 188 -6.50 9.13 30.98
N ILE A 189 -7.39 9.15 30.02
CA ILE A 189 -7.29 9.94 28.79
C ILE A 189 -8.29 11.07 28.88
N VAL A 190 -7.80 12.29 28.65
CA VAL A 190 -8.60 13.52 28.62
C VAL A 190 -8.87 13.87 27.16
N LEU A 191 -10.13 13.97 26.82
CA LEU A 191 -10.61 14.37 25.50
C LEU A 191 -10.58 15.91 25.34
N PRO A 192 -10.70 16.45 24.13
CA PRO A 192 -10.71 17.90 23.89
C PRO A 192 -11.84 18.65 24.62
N ASP A 193 -12.95 17.99 24.93
CA ASP A 193 -14.07 18.53 25.70
C ASP A 193 -13.86 18.48 27.23
N GLY A 194 -12.67 18.02 27.68
CA GLY A 194 -12.35 17.84 29.09
C GLY A 194 -12.86 16.54 29.71
N THR A 195 -13.59 15.71 28.98
CA THR A 195 -14.07 14.40 29.45
C THR A 195 -12.90 13.46 29.74
N LYS A 196 -12.94 12.79 30.89
CA LYS A 196 -11.92 11.82 31.30
C LYS A 196 -12.44 10.39 31.13
N THR A 197 -11.69 9.54 30.43
CA THR A 197 -12.05 8.13 30.17
C THR A 197 -10.80 7.24 30.21
N PHE A 198 -10.97 5.94 29.97
CA PHE A 198 -9.87 4.99 29.87
C PHE A 198 -9.61 4.60 28.42
N GLY A 199 -8.37 4.32 28.06
CA GLY A 199 -8.02 3.86 26.70
C GLY A 199 -8.79 2.62 26.27
N LYS A 200 -8.98 1.65 27.20
CA LYS A 200 -9.80 0.46 26.93
C LYS A 200 -11.24 0.82 26.56
N THR A 201 -11.84 1.83 27.19
CA THR A 201 -13.20 2.29 26.90
C THR A 201 -13.27 2.91 25.53
N ILE A 202 -12.25 3.71 25.13
CA ILE A 202 -12.17 4.30 23.79
C ILE A 202 -12.05 3.19 22.72
N ASN A 203 -11.19 2.21 22.94
CA ASN A 203 -10.98 1.10 21.99
C ASN A 203 -12.18 0.16 21.88
N ASN A 204 -13.01 0.05 22.91
CA ASN A 204 -14.24 -0.77 22.88
C ASN A 204 -15.37 -0.12 22.07
N ASP A 205 -15.45 1.21 22.10
CA ASP A 205 -16.46 1.97 21.32
C ASP A 205 -15.80 3.17 20.62
N PRO A 206 -14.91 2.92 19.65
CA PRO A 206 -14.14 3.98 19.03
C PRO A 206 -14.99 4.99 18.26
N LYS A 207 -16.13 4.57 17.70
CA LYS A 207 -17.02 5.46 16.95
C LYS A 207 -17.53 6.63 17.77
N LYS A 208 -17.72 6.43 19.07
CA LYS A 208 -18.18 7.47 20.01
C LYS A 208 -17.13 8.56 20.18
N TYR A 209 -15.84 8.20 20.19
CA TYR A 209 -14.73 9.08 20.55
C TYR A 209 -14.02 9.67 19.33
N PHE A 210 -13.92 8.92 18.24
CA PHE A 210 -13.35 9.38 16.98
C PHE A 210 -14.43 9.97 16.08
N THR A 211 -14.93 11.15 16.50
CA THR A 211 -15.89 11.93 15.73
C THR A 211 -15.27 12.45 14.41
N LYS A 212 -16.11 12.93 13.49
CA LYS A 212 -15.64 13.51 12.21
C LYS A 212 -14.61 14.62 12.43
N GLU A 213 -14.79 15.43 13.47
CA GLU A 213 -13.87 16.51 13.80
C GLU A 213 -12.51 15.97 14.26
N ILE A 214 -12.51 14.99 15.17
CA ILE A 214 -11.30 14.33 15.64
C ILE A 214 -10.58 13.62 14.49
N LEU A 215 -11.30 12.91 13.63
CA LEU A 215 -10.72 12.25 12.46
C LEU A 215 -10.09 13.26 11.49
N LYS A 216 -10.70 14.45 11.31
CA LYS A 216 -10.12 15.50 10.49
C LYS A 216 -8.79 16.02 11.08
N LYS A 217 -8.74 16.25 12.39
CA LYS A 217 -7.48 16.64 13.08
C LYS A 217 -6.41 15.56 12.93
N LEU A 218 -6.77 14.28 13.08
CA LEU A 218 -5.86 13.17 12.89
C LEU A 218 -5.33 13.09 11.45
N ASP A 219 -6.16 13.37 10.46
CA ASP A 219 -5.79 13.41 9.04
C ASP A 219 -4.78 14.52 8.75
N GLU A 220 -4.98 15.72 9.34
CA GLU A 220 -4.08 16.86 9.22
C GLU A 220 -2.70 16.56 9.82
N VAL A 221 -2.64 16.02 11.04
CA VAL A 221 -1.36 15.67 11.68
C VAL A 221 -0.67 14.49 10.99
N SER A 222 -1.42 13.49 10.52
CA SER A 222 -0.88 12.39 9.72
C SER A 222 -0.27 12.91 8.41
N SER A 223 -0.95 13.82 7.74
CA SER A 223 -0.42 14.46 6.53
C SER A 223 0.93 15.12 6.80
N LYS A 224 1.04 15.92 7.86
CA LYS A 224 2.31 16.55 8.25
C LYS A 224 3.39 15.54 8.63
N GLU A 225 3.02 14.45 9.29
CA GLU A 225 3.98 13.43 9.71
C GLU A 225 4.54 12.62 8.52
N PHE A 226 3.70 12.27 7.57
CA PHE A 226 4.05 11.29 6.52
C PHE A 226 4.39 11.91 5.17
N LYS A 227 3.91 13.09 4.81
CA LYS A 227 4.24 13.73 3.52
C LYS A 227 5.63 14.35 3.50
N TYR A 228 6.21 14.46 2.31
CA TYR A 228 7.41 15.27 2.09
C TYR A 228 7.05 16.76 2.05
N GLY A 229 7.97 17.60 2.51
CA GLY A 229 7.90 19.06 2.30
C GLY A 229 7.09 19.84 3.32
N ASP A 230 6.42 19.22 4.29
CA ASP A 230 5.60 19.93 5.29
C ASP A 230 6.41 20.76 6.32
N GLY A 231 7.74 20.89 6.15
CA GLY A 231 8.60 21.74 6.96
C GLY A 231 9.15 22.95 6.22
N PHE A 232 8.78 23.15 4.96
CA PHE A 232 9.15 24.35 4.19
C PHE A 232 8.03 25.39 4.36
N GLU A 233 8.21 26.35 5.26
CA GLU A 233 7.55 27.64 5.14
C GLU A 233 8.16 28.28 3.88
N ALA A 234 7.35 28.48 2.85
CA ALA A 234 7.77 29.27 1.72
C ALA A 234 8.06 30.68 2.24
N ASP A 235 9.33 31.05 2.17
CA ASP A 235 9.77 32.42 2.45
C ASP A 235 9.12 33.32 1.38
N THR A 236 7.99 33.93 1.75
CA THR A 236 7.26 34.89 0.92
C THR A 236 7.88 36.29 1.03
N THR A 237 9.19 36.38 1.09
CA THR A 237 9.89 37.63 0.88
C THR A 237 10.08 37.84 -0.62
N THR A 238 9.08 38.39 -1.27
CA THR A 238 9.23 39.03 -2.59
C THR A 238 10.33 40.08 -2.45
N PRO A 239 11.38 40.09 -3.25
CA PRO A 239 12.27 41.22 -3.34
C PRO A 239 11.45 42.40 -3.84
N GLN A 240 11.37 43.48 -3.06
CA GLN A 240 10.95 44.76 -3.59
C GLN A 240 12.10 45.23 -4.51
N ASP A 241 11.82 45.31 -5.79
CA ASP A 241 12.68 46.01 -6.73
C ASP A 241 12.72 47.50 -6.39
N ASP A 242 13.90 47.97 -6.05
CA ASP A 242 14.27 49.41 -6.03
C ASP A 242 14.66 49.87 -7.44
#